data_2329f4b4e76abf6c88a10f9f3bd835bd
#
_entry.id   2329f4b4e76abf6c88a10f9f3bd835bd
#
_cell.length_a   1.000
_cell.length_b   1.000
_cell.length_c   1.000
_cell.angle_alpha   90.00
_cell.angle_beta   90.00
_cell.angle_gamma   90.00
#
_symmetry.space_group_name_H-M   'P 1'
#
loop_
_entity.id
_entity.type
_entity.pdbx_description
1 polymer ?
#
loop_
_entity_poly.entity_id
_entity_poly.type
_entity_poly.pdbx_seq_one_letter_code
_entity_poly.pdbx_strand_id
1 'polypeptide(L)'
;MKRAFAIILVGLVAVALFAALVHAVLVAAHVSHSAATTVQGLTPRRIWATMALALGIAGVIAGSMTLMGAARRIGNRGRNGAILALVAGILAVIHGGLNLAIATGGPGSGNGVIGGAAAFVLGLIGMALGGLSLFRSRRTFLQSGQTM
;
A
#
# COMPACT_ATOMS: atom_id res chain seq x y z
N MET A 1 7.25 8.49 -19.81
CA MET A 1 6.10 7.59 -19.56
C MET A 1 6.50 6.12 -19.45
N LYS A 2 7.28 5.54 -20.37
CA LYS A 2 7.68 4.11 -20.36
C LYS A 2 8.39 3.66 -19.05
N ARG A 3 9.31 4.48 -18.49
CA ARG A 3 10.02 4.12 -17.24
C ARG A 3 9.10 4.13 -16.00
N ALA A 4 8.16 5.07 -15.92
CA ALA A 4 7.20 5.11 -14.82
C ALA A 4 6.26 3.90 -14.85
N PHE A 5 5.78 3.54 -16.04
CA PHE A 5 4.96 2.35 -16.24
C PHE A 5 5.72 1.07 -15.85
N ALA A 6 7.00 0.95 -16.28
CA ALA A 6 7.84 -0.19 -15.90
C ALA A 6 8.05 -0.30 -14.38
N ILE A 7 8.28 0.82 -13.67
CA ILE A 7 8.44 0.81 -12.21
C ILE A 7 7.15 0.38 -11.52
N ILE A 8 6.00 0.89 -11.98
CA ILE A 8 4.68 0.49 -11.45
C ILE A 8 4.44 -1.00 -11.69
N LEU A 9 4.72 -1.47 -12.89
CA LEU A 9 4.53 -2.88 -13.25
C LEU A 9 5.42 -3.80 -12.41
N VAL A 10 6.71 -3.47 -12.29
CA VAL A 10 7.65 -4.23 -11.45
C VAL A 10 7.21 -4.21 -9.98
N GLY A 11 6.76 -3.06 -9.47
CA GLY A 11 6.22 -2.97 -8.11
C GLY A 11 5.00 -3.85 -7.89
N LEU A 12 4.05 -3.84 -8.83
CA LEU A 12 2.86 -4.68 -8.77
C LEU A 12 3.21 -6.18 -8.82
N VAL A 13 4.12 -6.57 -9.72
CA VAL A 13 4.59 -7.95 -9.83
C VAL A 13 5.30 -8.39 -8.55
N ALA A 14 6.18 -7.55 -8.00
CA ALA A 14 6.87 -7.85 -6.74
C ALA A 14 5.91 -8.06 -5.57
N VAL A 15 4.87 -7.23 -5.46
CA VAL A 15 3.85 -7.37 -4.41
C VAL A 15 3.00 -8.62 -4.65
N ALA A 16 2.63 -8.92 -5.89
CA ALA A 16 1.87 -10.13 -6.21
C ALA A 16 2.68 -11.39 -5.90
N LEU A 17 3.96 -11.42 -6.25
CA LEU A 17 4.86 -12.54 -5.93
C LEU A 17 5.06 -12.70 -4.42
N PHE A 18 5.24 -11.59 -3.70
CA PHE A 18 5.36 -11.61 -2.24
C PHE A 18 4.08 -12.13 -1.59
N ALA A 19 2.91 -11.68 -2.05
CA ALA A 19 1.62 -12.17 -1.57
C ALA A 19 1.43 -13.66 -1.84
N ALA A 20 1.80 -14.13 -3.04
CA ALA A 20 1.73 -15.53 -3.41
C ALA A 20 2.69 -16.39 -2.56
N LEU A 21 3.92 -15.89 -2.32
CA LEU A 21 4.89 -16.57 -1.45
C LEU A 21 4.38 -16.68 -0.01
N VAL A 22 3.88 -15.59 0.56
CA VAL A 22 3.31 -15.60 1.91
C VAL A 22 2.13 -16.57 1.98
N HIS A 23 1.24 -16.56 0.98
CA HIS A 23 0.13 -17.50 0.92
C HIS A 23 0.62 -18.96 0.87
N ALA A 24 1.58 -19.26 0.01
CA ALA A 24 2.16 -20.60 -0.10
C ALA A 24 2.81 -21.07 1.21
N VAL A 25 3.57 -20.19 1.89
CA VAL A 25 4.18 -20.49 3.19
C VAL A 25 3.13 -20.74 4.26
N LEU A 26 2.06 -19.95 4.32
CA LEU A 26 0.97 -20.13 5.29
C LEU A 26 0.21 -21.44 5.06
N VAL A 27 -0.03 -21.80 3.80
CA VAL A 27 -0.64 -23.08 3.44
C VAL A 27 0.29 -24.24 3.80
N ALA A 28 1.57 -24.16 3.45
CA ALA A 28 2.56 -25.19 3.76
C ALA A 28 2.77 -25.36 5.27
N ALA A 29 2.74 -24.27 6.04
CA ALA A 29 2.86 -24.31 7.49
C ALA A 29 1.59 -24.78 8.22
N HIS A 30 0.53 -25.18 7.50
CA HIS A 30 -0.75 -25.63 8.06
C HIS A 30 -1.44 -24.59 8.97
N VAL A 31 -1.00 -23.32 8.93
CA VAL A 31 -1.56 -22.23 9.73
C VAL A 31 -3.00 -21.93 9.34
N SER A 32 -3.39 -22.30 8.13
CA SER A 32 -4.73 -22.09 7.59
C SER A 32 -5.83 -22.94 8.25
N HIS A 33 -5.49 -23.97 9.02
CA HIS A 33 -6.48 -24.93 9.54
C HIS A 33 -6.78 -24.77 11.03
N SER A 34 -5.97 -24.01 11.79
CA SER A 34 -6.06 -24.00 13.27
C SER A 34 -6.84 -22.82 13.86
N ALA A 35 -7.42 -21.97 13.05
CA ALA A 35 -7.84 -20.65 13.52
C ALA A 35 -9.31 -20.53 13.92
N ALA A 36 -10.04 -21.62 13.97
CA ALA A 36 -11.49 -21.57 14.17
C ALA A 36 -11.93 -21.25 15.62
N THR A 37 -11.06 -21.32 16.61
CA THR A 37 -11.50 -21.35 18.02
C THR A 37 -10.84 -20.35 18.97
N THR A 38 -9.81 -19.59 18.58
CA THR A 38 -9.16 -18.65 19.49
C THR A 38 -9.08 -17.25 18.92
N VAL A 39 -9.73 -16.32 19.59
CA VAL A 39 -9.68 -14.86 19.31
C VAL A 39 -8.24 -14.30 19.34
N GLN A 40 -7.28 -15.03 19.87
CA GLN A 40 -5.91 -14.61 20.11
C GLN A 40 -4.87 -15.16 19.13
N GLY A 41 -5.23 -16.01 18.19
CA GLY A 41 -4.30 -16.63 17.22
C GLY A 41 -3.98 -15.74 16.01
N LEU A 42 -2.83 -16.00 15.36
CA LEU A 42 -2.50 -15.47 14.04
C LEU A 42 -3.34 -16.21 12.99
N THR A 43 -4.45 -15.62 12.57
CA THR A 43 -5.24 -16.15 11.47
C THR A 43 -4.66 -15.69 10.12
N PRO A 44 -4.82 -16.43 9.03
CA PRO A 44 -4.41 -15.97 7.70
C PRO A 44 -5.00 -14.60 7.36
N ARG A 45 -6.23 -14.34 7.74
CA ARG A 45 -6.89 -13.04 7.53
C ARG A 45 -6.25 -11.91 8.33
N ARG A 46 -5.82 -12.17 9.56
CA ARG A 46 -5.08 -11.16 10.35
C ARG A 46 -3.74 -10.83 9.71
N ILE A 47 -3.04 -11.83 9.20
CA ILE A 47 -1.76 -11.62 8.51
C ILE A 47 -1.99 -10.79 7.24
N TRP A 48 -3.00 -11.11 6.44
CA TRP A 48 -3.37 -10.31 5.27
C TRP A 48 -3.72 -8.86 5.63
N ALA A 49 -4.50 -8.66 6.69
CA ALA A 49 -4.88 -7.34 7.16
C ALA A 49 -3.66 -6.53 7.68
N THR A 50 -2.73 -7.18 8.39
CA THR A 50 -1.50 -6.52 8.86
C THR A 50 -0.56 -6.16 7.72
N MET A 51 -0.44 -7.00 6.69
CA MET A 51 0.33 -6.67 5.49
C MET A 51 -0.27 -5.48 4.73
N ALA A 52 -1.59 -5.48 4.54
CA ALA A 52 -2.28 -4.34 3.94
C ALA A 52 -2.09 -3.05 4.75
N LEU A 53 -2.14 -3.14 6.08
CA LEU A 53 -1.88 -2.03 6.98
C LEU A 53 -0.45 -1.50 6.84
N ALA A 54 0.55 -2.39 6.78
CA ALA A 54 1.95 -2.01 6.58
C ALA A 54 2.15 -1.28 5.25
N LEU A 55 1.50 -1.74 4.16
CA LEU A 55 1.50 -1.07 2.86
C LEU A 55 0.86 0.33 2.95
N GLY A 56 -0.25 0.46 3.66
CA GLY A 56 -0.91 1.76 3.89
C GLY A 56 0.01 2.74 4.61
N ILE A 57 0.66 2.31 5.69
CA ILE A 57 1.63 3.10 6.44
C ILE A 57 2.80 3.52 5.56
N ALA A 58 3.39 2.58 4.79
CA ALA A 58 4.49 2.87 3.88
C ALA A 58 4.08 3.90 2.81
N GLY A 59 2.86 3.80 2.28
CA GLY A 59 2.30 4.76 1.33
C GLY A 59 2.17 6.17 1.92
N VAL A 60 1.67 6.29 3.15
CA VAL A 60 1.55 7.56 3.86
C VAL A 60 2.91 8.18 4.14
N ILE A 61 3.88 7.39 4.63
CA ILE A 61 5.24 7.87 4.91
C ILE A 61 5.90 8.36 3.62
N ALA A 62 5.90 7.56 2.54
CA ALA A 62 6.50 7.94 1.27
C ALA A 62 5.82 9.19 0.67
N GLY A 63 4.50 9.27 0.74
CA GLY A 63 3.73 10.42 0.27
C GLY A 63 4.03 11.68 1.06
N SER A 64 4.08 11.61 2.38
CA SER A 64 4.40 12.72 3.27
C SER A 64 5.82 13.25 3.02
N MET A 65 6.80 12.36 2.92
CA MET A 65 8.20 12.74 2.64
C MET A 65 8.34 13.45 1.31
N THR A 66 7.62 13.01 0.27
CA THR A 66 7.65 13.66 -1.04
C THR A 66 6.97 15.04 -1.01
N LEU A 67 5.86 15.18 -0.30
CA LEU A 67 5.18 16.47 -0.14
C LEU A 67 6.00 17.49 0.66
N MET A 68 6.66 17.06 1.73
CA MET A 68 7.51 17.92 2.56
C MET A 68 8.78 18.42 1.83
N GLY A 69 9.02 17.98 0.62
CA GLY A 69 10.17 18.42 -0.17
C GLY A 69 11.50 17.83 0.26
N ALA A 70 11.51 16.88 1.19
CA ALA A 70 12.72 16.14 1.57
C ALA A 70 13.35 15.43 0.36
N ALA A 71 12.53 15.08 -0.63
CA ALA A 71 12.97 14.46 -1.87
C ALA A 71 13.32 15.47 -2.98
N ARG A 72 13.05 16.77 -2.83
CA ARG A 72 13.36 17.82 -3.84
C ARG A 72 14.85 17.98 -4.09
N ARG A 73 15.69 17.72 -3.09
CA ARG A 73 17.15 17.82 -3.20
C ARG A 73 17.78 16.70 -4.04
N ILE A 74 17.04 15.70 -4.46
CA ILE A 74 17.58 14.48 -5.03
C ILE A 74 16.90 14.12 -6.38
N GLY A 75 16.59 15.10 -7.21
CA GLY A 75 16.11 14.93 -8.60
C GLY A 75 14.96 13.92 -8.75
N ASN A 76 15.16 12.83 -9.51
CA ASN A 76 14.14 11.81 -9.80
C ASN A 76 13.56 11.06 -8.57
N ARG A 77 14.19 11.15 -7.41
CA ARG A 77 13.72 10.45 -6.19
C ARG A 77 12.37 10.97 -5.69
N GLY A 78 12.09 12.26 -5.83
CA GLY A 78 10.78 12.81 -5.44
C GLY A 78 9.63 12.20 -6.24
N ARG A 79 9.81 12.08 -7.56
CA ARG A 79 8.83 11.45 -8.44
C ARG A 79 8.67 9.95 -8.16
N ASN A 80 9.76 9.25 -7.91
CA ASN A 80 9.71 7.82 -7.58
C ASN A 80 9.03 7.58 -6.24
N GLY A 81 9.29 8.43 -5.23
CA GLY A 81 8.61 8.36 -3.94
C GLY A 81 7.10 8.61 -4.05
N ALA A 82 6.68 9.56 -4.89
CA ALA A 82 5.27 9.82 -5.14
C ALA A 82 4.56 8.65 -5.87
N ILE A 83 5.25 8.01 -6.82
CA ILE A 83 4.75 6.80 -7.50
C ILE A 83 4.64 5.65 -6.49
N LEU A 84 5.66 5.47 -5.66
CA LEU A 84 5.65 4.44 -4.62
C LEU A 84 4.49 4.63 -3.65
N ALA A 85 4.26 5.86 -3.19
CA ALA A 85 3.14 6.19 -2.32
C ALA A 85 1.79 5.88 -2.96
N LEU A 86 1.63 6.20 -4.24
CA LEU A 86 0.41 5.93 -4.99
C LEU A 86 0.16 4.42 -5.13
N VAL A 87 1.19 3.67 -5.53
CA VAL A 87 1.09 2.21 -5.71
C VAL A 87 0.82 1.50 -4.38
N ALA A 88 1.57 1.83 -3.33
CA ALA A 88 1.36 1.25 -2.01
C ALA A 88 -0.04 1.59 -1.47
N GLY A 89 -0.52 2.83 -1.69
CA GLY A 89 -1.86 3.25 -1.32
C GLY A 89 -2.95 2.45 -2.05
N ILE A 90 -2.84 2.28 -3.37
CA ILE A 90 -3.79 1.48 -4.16
C ILE A 90 -3.85 0.05 -3.64
N LEU A 91 -2.69 -0.56 -3.41
CA LEU A 91 -2.61 -1.93 -2.90
C LEU A 91 -3.24 -2.07 -1.51
N ALA A 92 -2.99 -1.11 -0.63
CA ALA A 92 -3.60 -1.08 0.70
C ALA A 92 -5.12 -0.94 0.63
N VAL A 93 -5.65 -0.11 -0.27
CA VAL A 93 -7.10 0.05 -0.50
C VAL A 93 -7.71 -1.25 -1.02
N ILE A 94 -7.09 -1.87 -2.02
CA ILE A 94 -7.61 -3.12 -2.60
C ILE A 94 -7.62 -4.23 -1.54
N HIS A 95 -6.50 -4.47 -0.87
CA HIS A 95 -6.40 -5.55 0.12
C HIS A 95 -7.25 -5.27 1.37
N GLY A 96 -7.25 -4.03 1.86
CA GLY A 96 -8.10 -3.61 2.98
C GLY A 96 -9.58 -3.74 2.64
N GLY A 97 -9.99 -3.27 1.46
CA GLY A 97 -11.36 -3.36 0.96
C GLY A 97 -11.82 -4.80 0.75
N LEU A 98 -10.99 -5.65 0.14
CA LEU A 98 -11.27 -7.07 -0.01
C LEU A 98 -11.42 -7.77 1.35
N ASN A 99 -10.53 -7.46 2.29
CA ASN A 99 -10.62 -8.02 3.65
C ASN A 99 -11.94 -7.64 4.31
N LEU A 100 -12.37 -6.38 4.17
CA LEU A 100 -13.66 -5.92 4.70
C LEU A 100 -14.85 -6.60 4.01
N ALA A 101 -14.81 -6.75 2.68
CA ALA A 101 -15.89 -7.33 1.90
C ALA A 101 -16.13 -8.81 2.24
N ILE A 102 -15.07 -9.55 2.57
CA ILE A 102 -15.15 -10.99 2.90
C ILE A 102 -15.14 -11.27 4.40
N ALA A 103 -15.02 -10.24 5.24
CA ALA A 103 -15.01 -10.40 6.68
C ALA A 103 -16.39 -10.85 7.19
N THR A 104 -16.39 -11.95 7.93
CA THR A 104 -17.58 -12.44 8.64
C THR A 104 -17.43 -12.12 10.13
N GLY A 105 -18.36 -11.38 10.68
CA GLY A 105 -18.33 -10.94 12.09
C GLY A 105 -17.80 -9.53 12.28
N GLY A 106 -17.98 -9.01 13.49
CA GLY A 106 -17.60 -7.64 13.85
C GLY A 106 -16.14 -7.46 14.29
N PRO A 107 -15.80 -6.24 14.74
CA PRO A 107 -14.51 -5.96 15.37
C PRO A 107 -14.26 -6.90 16.55
N GLY A 108 -13.07 -7.49 16.63
CA GLY A 108 -12.72 -8.47 17.68
C GLY A 108 -12.97 -9.93 17.32
N SER A 109 -13.66 -10.25 16.22
CA SER A 109 -13.94 -11.62 15.77
C SER A 109 -12.70 -12.41 15.29
N GLY A 110 -11.51 -11.79 15.27
CA GLY A 110 -10.31 -12.42 14.73
C GLY A 110 -10.15 -12.35 13.20
N ASN A 111 -11.12 -11.83 12.48
CA ASN A 111 -11.15 -11.78 11.03
C ASN A 111 -10.39 -10.58 10.40
N GLY A 112 -9.63 -9.83 11.19
CA GLY A 112 -8.81 -8.73 10.68
C GLY A 112 -9.59 -7.49 10.23
N VAL A 113 -10.85 -7.33 10.65
CA VAL A 113 -11.73 -6.21 10.25
C VAL A 113 -11.09 -4.86 10.56
N ILE A 114 -10.57 -4.69 11.78
CA ILE A 114 -9.93 -3.43 12.21
C ILE A 114 -8.69 -3.15 11.34
N GLY A 115 -7.84 -4.15 11.11
CA GLY A 115 -6.66 -4.02 10.26
C GLY A 115 -7.01 -3.70 8.81
N GLY A 116 -8.05 -4.34 8.27
CA GLY A 116 -8.56 -4.07 6.91
C GLY A 116 -9.11 -2.66 6.77
N ALA A 117 -9.90 -2.18 7.75
CA ALA A 117 -10.43 -0.83 7.76
C ALA A 117 -9.31 0.22 7.86
N ALA A 118 -8.35 0.03 8.75
CA ALA A 118 -7.21 0.91 8.90
C ALA A 118 -6.36 0.94 7.62
N ALA A 119 -6.09 -0.22 7.00
CA ALA A 119 -5.38 -0.31 5.73
C ALA A 119 -6.11 0.45 4.61
N PHE A 120 -7.42 0.31 4.53
CA PHE A 120 -8.24 1.00 3.54
C PHE A 120 -8.13 2.51 3.68
N VAL A 121 -8.31 3.04 4.88
CA VAL A 121 -8.22 4.49 5.17
C VAL A 121 -6.81 5.02 4.91
N LEU A 122 -5.77 4.36 5.42
CA LEU A 122 -4.38 4.77 5.21
C LEU A 122 -3.98 4.67 3.73
N GLY A 123 -4.50 3.68 3.01
CA GLY A 123 -4.31 3.55 1.58
C GLY A 123 -4.89 4.73 0.80
N LEU A 124 -6.09 5.19 1.14
CA LEU A 124 -6.69 6.39 0.54
C LEU A 124 -5.85 7.64 0.81
N ILE A 125 -5.35 7.80 2.04
CA ILE A 125 -4.46 8.91 2.40
C ILE A 125 -3.17 8.83 1.59
N GLY A 126 -2.53 7.67 1.51
CA GLY A 126 -1.31 7.45 0.71
C GLY A 126 -1.50 7.77 -0.77
N MET A 127 -2.63 7.36 -1.35
CA MET A 127 -3.02 7.71 -2.73
C MET A 127 -3.17 9.22 -2.91
N ALA A 128 -3.85 9.90 -2.01
CA ALA A 128 -4.05 11.34 -2.07
C ALA A 128 -2.71 12.09 -2.00
N LEU A 129 -1.84 11.72 -1.06
CA LEU A 129 -0.51 12.32 -0.90
C LEU A 129 0.39 12.05 -2.12
N GLY A 130 0.41 10.84 -2.63
CA GLY A 130 1.15 10.46 -3.84
C GLY A 130 0.65 11.20 -5.07
N GLY A 131 -0.66 11.25 -5.27
CA GLY A 131 -1.29 11.99 -6.37
C GLY A 131 -1.00 13.48 -6.34
N LEU A 132 -1.14 14.13 -5.16
CA LEU A 132 -0.81 15.55 -4.98
C LEU A 132 0.67 15.85 -5.26
N SER A 133 1.57 14.94 -4.84
CA SER A 133 3.00 15.09 -5.12
C SER A 133 3.31 15.02 -6.60
N LEU A 134 2.69 14.10 -7.33
CA LEU A 134 2.84 14.00 -8.79
C LEU A 134 2.27 15.22 -9.51
N PHE A 135 1.15 15.72 -9.05
CA PHE A 135 0.53 16.91 -9.65
C PHE A 135 1.39 18.17 -9.45
N ARG A 136 1.95 18.34 -8.26
CA ARG A 136 2.88 19.45 -7.98
C ARG A 136 4.15 19.38 -8.84
N SER A 137 4.74 18.21 -9.00
CA SER A 137 5.95 18.06 -9.81
C SER A 137 5.71 18.39 -11.30
N ARG A 138 4.53 18.16 -11.83
CA ARG A 138 4.18 18.53 -13.21
C ARG A 138 4.13 20.05 -13.41
N ARG A 139 3.58 20.80 -12.46
CA ARG A 139 3.49 22.27 -12.54
C ARG A 139 4.85 22.96 -12.54
N THR A 140 5.81 22.45 -11.78
CA THR A 140 7.16 23.00 -11.70
C THR A 140 7.91 22.85 -13.04
N PHE A 141 7.71 21.77 -13.77
CA PHE A 141 8.32 21.55 -15.09
C PHE A 141 7.79 22.49 -16.15
N LEU A 142 6.50 22.82 -16.11
CA LEU A 142 5.88 23.74 -17.08
C LEU A 142 6.34 25.18 -16.88
N GLN A 143 6.58 25.61 -15.64
CA GLN A 143 7.07 26.94 -15.34
C GLN A 143 8.54 27.16 -15.72
N SER A 144 9.40 26.15 -15.58
CA SER A 144 10.81 26.27 -16.00
C SER A 144 11.01 26.25 -17.52
N GLY A 145 10.05 25.74 -18.28
CA GLY A 145 10.10 25.76 -19.76
C GLY A 145 9.64 27.07 -20.39
N GLN A 146 9.00 27.97 -19.62
CA GLN A 146 8.51 29.27 -20.13
C GLN A 146 9.50 30.41 -19.90
N THR A 147 10.60 30.18 -19.19
CA THR A 147 11.62 31.21 -18.89
C THR A 147 12.86 31.11 -19.79
N MET A 148 12.84 30.33 -20.84
CA MET A 148 13.81 30.29 -21.94
C MET A 148 13.20 30.86 -23.20
#